data_117d8783f6164cc995bc90df0280459a
#
_entry.id   117d8783f6164cc995bc90df0280459a
#
_cell.length_a   1.000
_cell.length_b   1.000
_cell.length_c   1.000
_cell.angle_alpha   90.00
_cell.angle_beta   90.00
_cell.angle_gamma   90.00
#
_symmetry.space_group_name_H-M   'P 1'
#
loop_
_entity.id
_entity.type
_entity.pdbx_description
1 polymer ?
#
loop_
_entity_poly.entity_id
_entity_poly.type
_entity_poly.pdbx_seq_one_letter_code
_entity_poly.pdbx_strand_id
1 'polypeptide(L)'
;TKNGSVRTPQSIQSYATLATIVFQTNQNEQHGGQSIPAFDHFMAPGVLKTFRRHLTDMTLFLCGVRGGVTLERAELKALVAEHVPTIEPCETAVGRLFAALRQSGVEVADEDIRRIWRQAYDTTRRETHQAMEGFIHNLNTMHSRGGNQVVFSSVNYGTDFSPEGRMVIRELLSATIEGLGHGEVPVFPIQIFKVKEGVSWSEEDYAAAVKDFDKALAGEIKFKTPNFDLLIEACRTTSVALFPNFMFLDAPFNRHEKWRIDDPDRFRYEVATMGCRTRVFENLHGEKSSWGRGNLSFTSMNLPRLAIEAMREAGDMIPDGNKHAIRKEAREIFLESVRKTATMMAEQLYERYCFQRTALARQFPFMMSNDVWKGGGRLQPNDEVGDVLKHGTLGIGFIGGHNAMVAIYGEG
;
A
#
# COMPACT_ATOMS: atom_id res chain seq x y z
N THR A 1 22.72 5.96 -20.40
CA THR A 1 22.86 4.89 -19.41
C THR A 1 21.50 4.64 -18.81
N LYS A 2 20.98 3.42 -18.95
CA LYS A 2 19.78 2.97 -18.22
C LYS A 2 20.07 3.12 -16.73
N ASN A 3 19.24 3.84 -16.00
CA ASN A 3 19.38 4.00 -14.54
C ASN A 3 19.04 2.69 -13.82
N GLY A 4 19.99 1.76 -13.87
CA GLY A 4 20.00 0.55 -13.08
C GLY A 4 19.04 -0.55 -13.53
N SER A 5 19.61 -1.72 -13.80
CA SER A 5 18.85 -2.97 -13.78
C SER A 5 18.67 -3.39 -12.32
N VAL A 6 17.46 -3.63 -11.90
CA VAL A 6 17.20 -4.14 -10.56
C VAL A 6 17.22 -5.66 -10.59
N ARG A 7 18.03 -6.29 -9.72
CA ARG A 7 18.02 -7.74 -9.54
C ARG A 7 16.75 -8.17 -8.84
N THR A 8 16.25 -9.35 -9.16
CA THR A 8 15.15 -9.96 -8.40
C THR A 8 15.55 -10.12 -6.93
N PRO A 9 14.83 -9.53 -5.99
CA PRO A 9 15.17 -9.59 -4.58
C PRO A 9 15.02 -11.00 -4.02
N GLN A 10 15.90 -11.37 -3.08
CA GLN A 10 16.00 -12.73 -2.53
C GLN A 10 15.66 -12.83 -1.04
N SER A 11 15.43 -11.70 -0.36
CA SER A 11 15.05 -11.66 1.05
C SER A 11 14.08 -10.50 1.30
N ILE A 12 13.36 -10.55 2.40
CA ILE A 12 12.45 -9.45 2.80
C ILE A 12 13.19 -8.11 2.90
N GLN A 13 14.41 -8.09 3.38
CA GLN A 13 15.27 -6.92 3.40
C GLN A 13 15.47 -6.33 1.99
N SER A 14 15.81 -7.18 1.02
CA SER A 14 16.02 -6.73 -0.36
C SER A 14 14.71 -6.31 -1.05
N TYR A 15 13.57 -6.89 -0.69
CA TYR A 15 12.25 -6.44 -1.14
C TYR A 15 11.92 -5.04 -0.62
N ALA A 16 12.08 -4.80 0.68
CA ALA A 16 11.85 -3.49 1.30
C ALA A 16 12.81 -2.41 0.74
N THR A 17 14.09 -2.76 0.60
CA THR A 17 15.09 -1.87 -0.01
C THR A 17 14.73 -1.53 -1.45
N LEU A 18 14.29 -2.52 -2.25
CA LEU A 18 13.86 -2.29 -3.62
C LEU A 18 12.65 -1.34 -3.68
N ALA A 19 11.65 -1.53 -2.82
CA ALA A 19 10.50 -0.63 -2.74
C ALA A 19 10.93 0.81 -2.44
N THR A 20 11.88 1.00 -1.52
CA THR A 20 12.47 2.32 -1.21
C THR A 20 13.17 2.92 -2.43
N ILE A 21 13.99 2.14 -3.14
CA ILE A 21 14.69 2.58 -4.35
C ILE A 21 13.69 3.01 -5.43
N VAL A 22 12.63 2.23 -5.64
CA VAL A 22 11.58 2.56 -6.62
C VAL A 22 10.93 3.90 -6.27
N PHE A 23 10.52 4.09 -5.03
CA PHE A 23 9.95 5.36 -4.59
C PHE A 23 10.88 6.55 -4.80
N GLN A 24 12.14 6.42 -4.38
CA GLN A 24 13.13 7.50 -4.48
C GLN A 24 13.49 7.82 -5.93
N THR A 25 13.64 6.82 -6.78
CA THR A 25 14.00 7.02 -8.18
C THR A 25 12.84 7.61 -8.96
N ASN A 26 11.63 7.08 -8.76
CA ASN A 26 10.44 7.62 -9.41
C ASN A 26 10.16 9.08 -9.03
N GLN A 27 10.45 9.48 -7.79
CA GLN A 27 10.29 10.87 -7.38
C GLN A 27 11.13 11.84 -8.20
N ASN A 28 12.26 11.41 -8.75
CA ASN A 28 13.08 12.25 -9.63
C ASN A 28 12.50 12.37 -11.04
N GLU A 29 11.69 11.42 -11.46
CA GLU A 29 11.14 11.35 -12.81
C GLU A 29 9.69 11.81 -12.91
N GLN A 30 8.96 11.85 -11.79
CA GLN A 30 7.55 12.26 -11.76
C GLN A 30 7.29 13.31 -10.68
N HIS A 31 6.17 14.01 -10.83
CA HIS A 31 5.67 14.99 -9.87
C HIS A 31 4.56 14.36 -9.00
N GLY A 32 4.54 14.71 -7.72
CA GLY A 32 3.50 14.28 -6.78
C GLY A 32 3.82 12.99 -6.03
N GLY A 33 2.81 12.39 -5.45
CA GLY A 33 2.94 11.21 -4.60
C GLY A 33 2.96 9.90 -5.38
N GLN A 34 3.40 8.86 -4.72
CA GLN A 34 3.52 7.50 -5.22
C GLN A 34 2.83 6.53 -4.29
N SER A 35 2.36 5.39 -4.80
CA SER A 35 1.66 4.40 -4.01
C SER A 35 1.96 2.97 -4.45
N ILE A 36 2.13 2.08 -3.47
CA ILE A 36 2.10 0.63 -3.70
C ILE A 36 0.69 0.14 -3.37
N PRO A 37 -0.05 -0.41 -4.34
CA PRO A 37 -1.48 -0.72 -4.17
C PRO A 37 -1.78 -2.00 -3.38
N ALA A 38 -0.79 -2.91 -3.20
CA ALA A 38 -0.92 -4.19 -2.51
C ALA A 38 0.41 -4.59 -1.85
N PHE A 39 0.83 -3.81 -0.86
CA PHE A 39 2.15 -3.91 -0.25
C PHE A 39 2.38 -5.26 0.43
N ASP A 40 1.39 -5.77 1.17
CA ASP A 40 1.40 -7.08 1.80
C ASP A 40 1.62 -8.22 0.80
N HIS A 41 0.83 -8.26 -0.27
CA HIS A 41 0.98 -9.24 -1.34
C HIS A 41 2.35 -9.18 -2.03
N PHE A 42 2.91 -7.97 -2.21
CA PHE A 42 4.20 -7.81 -2.88
C PHE A 42 5.39 -8.17 -2.00
N MET A 43 5.27 -8.00 -0.68
CA MET A 43 6.32 -8.33 0.27
C MET A 43 6.29 -9.81 0.71
N ALA A 44 5.14 -10.46 0.69
CA ALA A 44 4.95 -11.85 1.09
C ALA A 44 5.96 -12.84 0.45
N PRO A 45 6.26 -12.79 -0.86
CA PRO A 45 7.29 -13.64 -1.45
C PRO A 45 8.69 -13.42 -0.86
N GLY A 46 8.99 -12.21 -0.39
CA GLY A 46 10.24 -11.88 0.30
C GLY A 46 10.35 -12.57 1.65
N VAL A 47 9.26 -12.62 2.39
CA VAL A 47 9.17 -13.35 3.67
C VAL A 47 9.40 -14.84 3.46
N LEU A 48 8.70 -15.46 2.50
CA LEU A 48 8.86 -16.89 2.20
C LEU A 48 10.28 -17.24 1.76
N LYS A 49 10.92 -16.42 0.91
CA LYS A 49 12.32 -16.63 0.50
C LYS A 49 13.28 -16.55 1.68
N THR A 50 13.05 -15.59 2.58
CA THR A 50 13.83 -15.40 3.81
C THR A 50 13.70 -16.62 4.73
N PHE A 51 12.47 -17.07 4.95
CA PHE A 51 12.17 -18.24 5.75
C PHE A 51 12.85 -19.51 5.20
N ARG A 52 12.71 -19.78 3.90
CA ARG A 52 13.33 -20.92 3.23
C ARG A 52 14.85 -20.88 3.33
N ARG A 53 15.46 -19.69 3.27
CA ARG A 53 16.89 -19.51 3.48
C ARG A 53 17.29 -19.92 4.91
N HIS A 54 16.60 -19.40 5.93
CA HIS A 54 16.88 -19.74 7.32
C HIS A 54 16.67 -21.22 7.61
N LEU A 55 15.58 -21.79 7.09
CA LEU A 55 15.31 -23.22 7.23
C LEU A 55 16.43 -24.07 6.60
N THR A 56 16.90 -23.70 5.40
CA THR A 56 18.04 -24.36 4.72
C THR A 56 19.31 -24.25 5.56
N ASP A 57 19.67 -23.04 6.01
CA ASP A 57 20.91 -22.80 6.75
C ASP A 57 20.95 -23.55 8.09
N MET A 58 19.84 -23.56 8.82
CA MET A 58 19.71 -24.26 10.10
C MET A 58 19.70 -25.77 9.93
N THR A 59 19.11 -26.30 8.85
CA THR A 59 19.14 -27.73 8.54
C THR A 59 20.55 -28.16 8.18
N LEU A 60 21.30 -27.41 7.36
CA LEU A 60 22.72 -27.69 7.06
C LEU A 60 23.58 -27.69 8.32
N PHE A 61 23.36 -26.69 9.20
CA PHE A 61 24.11 -26.64 10.47
C PHE A 61 23.85 -27.87 11.34
N LEU A 62 22.58 -28.29 11.46
CA LEU A 62 22.22 -29.48 12.22
C LEU A 62 22.90 -30.74 11.64
N CYS A 63 22.85 -30.91 10.32
CA CYS A 63 23.51 -32.03 9.63
C CYS A 63 25.03 -32.05 9.89
N GLY A 64 25.68 -30.90 9.83
CA GLY A 64 27.12 -30.77 10.10
C GLY A 64 27.48 -31.07 11.56
N VAL A 65 26.64 -30.72 12.53
CA VAL A 65 26.89 -31.01 13.97
C VAL A 65 26.71 -32.49 14.30
N ARG A 66 25.74 -33.17 13.70
CA ARG A 66 25.43 -34.57 14.02
C ARG A 66 26.38 -35.57 13.35
N GLY A 67 27.09 -35.17 12.33
CA GLY A 67 27.91 -36.07 11.51
C GLY A 67 27.03 -37.06 10.72
N GLY A 68 27.20 -37.16 9.43
CA GLY A 68 26.37 -37.97 8.56
C GLY A 68 26.49 -37.51 7.10
N VAL A 69 25.58 -37.97 6.24
CA VAL A 69 25.50 -37.48 4.86
C VAL A 69 25.12 -36.02 4.87
N THR A 70 26.00 -35.16 4.43
CA THR A 70 25.78 -33.75 4.20
C THR A 70 25.27 -33.53 2.79
N LEU A 71 24.04 -33.06 2.66
CA LEU A 71 23.56 -32.57 1.36
C LEU A 71 24.29 -31.29 0.97
N GLU A 72 24.56 -31.17 -0.32
CA GLU A 72 25.02 -29.91 -0.86
C GLU A 72 23.94 -28.82 -0.65
N ARG A 73 24.38 -27.59 -0.34
CA ARG A 73 23.45 -26.46 -0.09
C ARG A 73 22.43 -26.28 -1.20
N ALA A 74 22.83 -26.50 -2.46
CA ALA A 74 21.95 -26.33 -3.61
C ALA A 74 20.82 -27.37 -3.62
N GLU A 75 21.13 -28.63 -3.28
CA GLU A 75 20.19 -29.75 -3.20
C GLU A 75 19.17 -29.50 -2.07
N LEU A 76 19.65 -29.15 -0.88
CA LEU A 76 18.77 -28.86 0.24
C LEU A 76 17.85 -27.65 -0.04
N LYS A 77 18.38 -26.60 -0.69
CA LYS A 77 17.59 -25.45 -1.13
C LYS A 77 16.48 -25.86 -2.11
N ALA A 78 16.76 -26.79 -3.01
CA ALA A 78 15.73 -27.30 -3.93
C ALA A 78 14.65 -28.08 -3.20
N LEU A 79 15.02 -28.98 -2.27
CA LEU A 79 14.08 -29.73 -1.44
C LEU A 79 13.19 -28.81 -0.60
N VAL A 80 13.78 -27.81 0.05
CA VAL A 80 13.03 -26.82 0.82
C VAL A 80 12.07 -26.02 -0.08
N ALA A 81 12.51 -25.64 -1.28
CA ALA A 81 11.66 -24.90 -2.21
C ALA A 81 10.44 -25.72 -2.68
N GLU A 82 10.63 -27.03 -2.87
CA GLU A 82 9.59 -27.95 -3.32
C GLU A 82 8.58 -28.30 -2.22
N HIS A 83 9.07 -28.54 -1.00
CA HIS A 83 8.24 -29.11 0.08
C HIS A 83 7.72 -28.09 1.09
N VAL A 84 8.20 -26.84 1.06
CA VAL A 84 7.84 -25.77 1.99
C VAL A 84 7.11 -24.64 1.27
N PRO A 85 5.79 -24.73 1.09
CA PRO A 85 5.02 -23.74 0.35
C PRO A 85 4.75 -22.45 1.15
N THR A 86 4.83 -22.52 2.50
CA THR A 86 4.51 -21.40 3.40
C THR A 86 5.39 -21.44 4.66
N ILE A 87 5.44 -20.33 5.38
CA ILE A 87 6.14 -20.23 6.66
C ILE A 87 5.41 -20.92 7.82
N GLU A 88 4.09 -21.12 7.69
CA GLU A 88 3.30 -21.77 8.73
C GLU A 88 3.58 -23.26 8.78
N PRO A 89 3.86 -23.84 9.98
CA PRO A 89 4.12 -25.26 10.11
C PRO A 89 2.82 -26.04 9.94
N CYS A 90 2.62 -26.63 8.78
CA CYS A 90 1.57 -27.63 8.62
C CYS A 90 2.20 -29.04 8.65
N GLU A 91 1.51 -29.97 9.29
CA GLU A 91 1.97 -31.36 9.45
C GLU A 91 2.38 -31.99 8.12
N THR A 92 1.63 -31.68 7.06
CA THR A 92 1.91 -32.18 5.71
C THR A 92 3.22 -31.63 5.13
N ALA A 93 3.53 -30.34 5.33
CA ALA A 93 4.77 -29.75 4.81
C ALA A 93 5.98 -30.19 5.62
N VAL A 94 5.86 -30.22 6.94
CA VAL A 94 6.90 -30.74 7.85
C VAL A 94 7.18 -32.21 7.53
N GLY A 95 6.14 -33.04 7.40
CA GLY A 95 6.27 -34.46 7.08
C GLY A 95 6.90 -34.73 5.71
N ARG A 96 6.54 -33.92 4.68
CA ARG A 96 7.14 -34.03 3.33
C ARG A 96 8.63 -33.66 3.36
N LEU A 97 8.99 -32.58 4.02
CA LEU A 97 10.39 -32.18 4.14
C LEU A 97 11.19 -33.24 4.90
N PHE A 98 10.64 -33.77 6.00
CA PHE A 98 11.25 -34.86 6.76
C PHE A 98 11.48 -36.11 5.92
N ALA A 99 10.45 -36.54 5.16
CA ALA A 99 10.56 -37.71 4.28
C ALA A 99 11.62 -37.49 3.18
N ALA A 100 11.65 -36.32 2.56
CA ALA A 100 12.61 -35.97 1.52
C ALA A 100 14.05 -35.96 2.08
N LEU A 101 14.28 -35.41 3.26
CA LEU A 101 15.61 -35.43 3.92
C LEU A 101 16.07 -36.86 4.21
N ARG A 102 15.20 -37.73 4.73
CA ARG A 102 15.54 -39.15 4.98
C ARG A 102 15.82 -39.92 3.70
N GLN A 103 15.08 -39.68 2.61
CA GLN A 103 15.34 -40.29 1.31
C GLN A 103 16.72 -39.89 0.75
N SER A 104 17.15 -38.66 1.07
CA SER A 104 18.50 -38.16 0.71
C SER A 104 19.61 -38.62 1.68
N GLY A 105 19.29 -39.54 2.61
CA GLY A 105 20.28 -40.11 3.54
C GLY A 105 20.58 -39.24 4.77
N VAL A 106 19.80 -38.18 5.01
CA VAL A 106 19.98 -37.30 6.17
C VAL A 106 19.24 -37.87 7.38
N GLU A 107 19.97 -38.18 8.45
CA GLU A 107 19.40 -38.63 9.71
C GLU A 107 18.99 -37.45 10.60
N VAL A 108 17.71 -37.11 10.56
CA VAL A 108 17.11 -36.09 11.42
C VAL A 108 15.85 -36.66 12.11
N ALA A 109 15.58 -36.22 13.32
CA ALA A 109 14.30 -36.52 13.99
C ALA A 109 13.23 -35.51 13.57
N ASP A 110 11.95 -35.95 13.57
CA ASP A 110 10.79 -35.08 13.29
C ASP A 110 10.76 -33.86 14.23
N GLU A 111 11.09 -34.08 15.51
CA GLU A 111 11.16 -33.00 16.51
C GLU A 111 12.21 -31.95 16.18
N ASP A 112 13.35 -32.35 15.59
CA ASP A 112 14.39 -31.40 15.18
C ASP A 112 13.91 -30.51 14.03
N ILE A 113 13.19 -31.08 13.06
CA ILE A 113 12.63 -30.32 11.97
C ILE A 113 11.61 -29.31 12.50
N ARG A 114 10.75 -29.70 13.44
CA ARG A 114 9.79 -28.78 14.09
C ARG A 114 10.49 -27.67 14.86
N ARG A 115 11.59 -27.97 15.54
CA ARG A 115 12.40 -26.99 16.29
C ARG A 115 13.08 -26.02 15.34
N ILE A 116 13.69 -26.52 14.26
CA ILE A 116 14.32 -25.71 13.22
C ILE A 116 13.27 -24.82 12.53
N TRP A 117 12.10 -25.37 12.21
CA TRP A 117 11.01 -24.59 11.59
C TRP A 117 10.59 -23.40 12.46
N ARG A 118 10.37 -23.64 13.75
CA ARG A 118 10.03 -22.59 14.72
C ARG A 118 11.14 -21.54 14.80
N GLN A 119 12.38 -21.96 14.90
CA GLN A 119 13.53 -21.03 14.96
C GLN A 119 13.68 -20.22 13.66
N ALA A 120 13.47 -20.85 12.51
CA ALA A 120 13.47 -20.17 11.22
C ALA A 120 12.34 -19.16 11.12
N TYR A 121 11.14 -19.49 11.63
CA TYR A 121 10.01 -18.59 11.71
C TYR A 121 10.33 -17.36 12.58
N ASP A 122 10.82 -17.57 13.80
CA ASP A 122 11.14 -16.47 14.73
C ASP A 122 12.26 -15.56 14.18
N THR A 123 13.22 -16.13 13.49
CA THR A 123 14.31 -15.37 12.85
C THR A 123 13.78 -14.59 11.65
N THR A 124 12.91 -15.20 10.84
CA THR A 124 12.25 -14.52 9.71
C THR A 124 11.38 -13.37 10.18
N ARG A 125 10.62 -13.54 11.27
CA ARG A 125 9.81 -12.48 11.85
C ARG A 125 10.65 -11.28 12.27
N ARG A 126 11.75 -11.52 12.98
CA ARG A 126 12.69 -10.44 13.38
C ARG A 126 13.30 -9.74 12.17
N GLU A 127 13.69 -10.48 11.13
CA GLU A 127 14.22 -9.90 9.90
C GLU A 127 13.16 -9.12 9.13
N THR A 128 11.88 -9.56 9.17
CA THR A 128 10.76 -8.84 8.59
C THR A 128 10.50 -7.54 9.33
N HIS A 129 10.52 -7.58 10.66
CA HIS A 129 10.42 -6.38 11.49
C HIS A 129 11.49 -5.34 11.16
N GLN A 130 12.75 -5.76 11.15
CA GLN A 130 13.90 -4.93 10.77
C GLN A 130 13.76 -4.34 9.34
N ALA A 131 13.20 -5.12 8.42
CA ALA A 131 12.95 -4.65 7.06
C ALA A 131 11.86 -3.57 7.02
N MET A 132 10.79 -3.70 7.81
CA MET A 132 9.72 -2.71 7.90
C MET A 132 10.20 -1.44 8.62
N GLU A 133 10.96 -1.59 9.70
CA GLU A 133 11.60 -0.48 10.40
C GLU A 133 12.52 0.31 9.43
N GLY A 134 13.43 -0.39 8.74
CA GLY A 134 14.31 0.22 7.76
C GLY A 134 13.57 0.90 6.60
N PHE A 135 12.45 0.32 6.15
CA PHE A 135 11.59 0.91 5.13
C PHE A 135 10.98 2.23 5.60
N ILE A 136 10.42 2.26 6.81
CA ILE A 136 9.85 3.48 7.41
C ILE A 136 10.93 4.54 7.60
N HIS A 137 12.07 4.20 8.20
CA HIS A 137 13.17 5.14 8.42
C HIS A 137 13.68 5.76 7.12
N ASN A 138 13.91 4.94 6.09
CA ASN A 138 14.38 5.42 4.79
C ASN A 138 13.43 6.43 4.14
N LEU A 139 12.12 6.19 4.22
CA LEU A 139 11.12 7.08 3.61
C LEU A 139 10.95 8.41 4.37
N ASN A 140 11.40 8.49 5.63
CA ASN A 140 11.34 9.71 6.44
C ASN A 140 12.67 10.48 6.48
N THR A 141 13.80 9.84 6.14
CA THR A 141 15.14 10.45 6.29
C THR A 141 15.88 10.65 4.99
N MET A 142 15.59 9.86 3.96
CA MET A 142 16.32 9.96 2.68
C MET A 142 15.63 10.94 1.73
N HIS A 143 16.41 11.91 1.26
CA HIS A 143 15.97 12.90 0.29
C HIS A 143 16.40 12.52 -1.12
N SER A 144 15.47 12.53 -2.07
CA SER A 144 15.75 12.16 -3.46
C SER A 144 15.80 13.35 -4.42
N ARG A 145 15.26 14.50 -4.01
CA ARG A 145 15.28 15.75 -4.79
C ARG A 145 16.12 16.83 -4.14
N GLY A 146 16.57 17.79 -4.95
CA GLY A 146 17.11 19.05 -4.43
C GLY A 146 16.12 19.76 -3.51
N GLY A 147 16.63 20.45 -2.48
CA GLY A 147 15.79 21.13 -1.49
C GLY A 147 15.29 20.24 -0.34
N ASN A 148 15.95 19.12 -0.08
CA ASN A 148 15.66 18.20 1.04
C ASN A 148 14.22 17.69 1.08
N GLN A 149 13.64 17.40 -0.07
CA GLN A 149 12.28 16.83 -0.15
C GLN A 149 12.29 15.33 0.10
N VAL A 150 11.63 14.86 1.16
CA VAL A 150 11.34 13.45 1.37
C VAL A 150 10.34 12.92 0.36
N VAL A 151 10.32 11.60 0.17
CA VAL A 151 9.44 10.95 -0.81
C VAL A 151 8.01 10.94 -0.30
N PHE A 152 7.09 11.60 -1.01
CA PHE A 152 5.66 11.51 -0.73
C PHE A 152 5.14 10.14 -1.17
N SER A 153 5.12 9.21 -0.24
CA SER A 153 4.86 7.79 -0.47
C SER A 153 3.65 7.28 0.30
N SER A 154 2.98 6.29 -0.24
CA SER A 154 1.88 5.58 0.41
C SER A 154 1.92 4.08 0.11
N VAL A 155 1.37 3.28 1.02
CA VAL A 155 1.22 1.83 0.87
C VAL A 155 -0.19 1.43 1.25
N ASN A 156 -0.78 0.53 0.44
CA ASN A 156 -2.08 -0.06 0.71
C ASN A 156 -1.88 -1.54 1.00
N TYR A 157 -2.53 -2.06 2.03
CA TYR A 157 -2.40 -3.44 2.50
C TYR A 157 -3.63 -3.86 3.32
N GLY A 158 -3.68 -5.10 3.80
CA GLY A 158 -4.74 -5.59 4.69
C GLY A 158 -5.54 -6.76 4.13
N THR A 159 -5.35 -7.12 2.86
CA THR A 159 -6.13 -8.17 2.17
C THR A 159 -5.35 -9.46 1.91
N ASP A 160 -4.05 -9.49 2.09
CA ASP A 160 -3.31 -10.73 2.07
C ASP A 160 -3.49 -11.48 3.41
N PHE A 161 -4.12 -12.66 3.33
CA PHE A 161 -4.32 -13.54 4.48
C PHE A 161 -3.40 -14.76 4.45
N SER A 162 -2.40 -14.79 3.55
CA SER A 162 -1.32 -15.76 3.66
C SER A 162 -0.52 -15.53 4.94
N PRO A 163 0.07 -16.55 5.54
CA PRO A 163 0.92 -16.38 6.72
C PRO A 163 2.04 -15.35 6.52
N GLU A 164 2.59 -15.29 5.31
CA GLU A 164 3.63 -14.36 4.89
C GLU A 164 3.11 -12.92 4.83
N GLY A 165 1.97 -12.68 4.17
CA GLY A 165 1.35 -11.37 4.07
C GLY A 165 0.89 -10.85 5.42
N ARG A 166 0.31 -11.72 6.25
CA ARG A 166 -0.07 -11.40 7.64
C ARG A 166 1.15 -10.98 8.48
N MET A 167 2.30 -11.66 8.29
CA MET A 167 3.56 -11.27 8.95
C MET A 167 4.00 -9.87 8.52
N VAL A 168 3.94 -9.56 7.23
CA VAL A 168 4.26 -8.20 6.71
C VAL A 168 3.36 -7.16 7.35
N ILE A 169 2.04 -7.38 7.38
CA ILE A 169 1.08 -6.43 7.96
C ILE A 169 1.40 -6.20 9.43
N ARG A 170 1.58 -7.27 10.22
CA ARG A 170 1.85 -7.17 11.66
C ARG A 170 3.14 -6.43 11.95
N GLU A 171 4.23 -6.77 11.28
CA GLU A 171 5.51 -6.15 11.53
C GLU A 171 5.58 -4.70 11.01
N LEU A 172 4.82 -4.34 9.96
CA LEU A 172 4.66 -2.95 9.53
C LEU A 172 3.91 -2.11 10.57
N LEU A 173 2.82 -2.65 11.13
CA LEU A 173 2.05 -1.97 12.18
C LEU A 173 2.90 -1.81 13.46
N SER A 174 3.65 -2.84 13.87
CA SER A 174 4.55 -2.78 15.02
C SER A 174 5.62 -1.70 14.84
N ALA A 175 6.34 -1.72 13.72
CA ALA A 175 7.36 -0.72 13.41
C ALA A 175 6.79 0.71 13.33
N THR A 176 5.53 0.85 12.93
CA THR A 176 4.84 2.15 12.91
C THR A 176 4.57 2.69 14.31
N ILE A 177 4.20 1.84 15.25
CA ILE A 177 4.00 2.23 16.67
C ILE A 177 5.34 2.58 17.32
N GLU A 178 6.40 1.84 17.04
CA GLU A 178 7.74 2.09 17.55
C GLU A 178 8.33 3.43 17.06
N GLY A 179 7.92 3.84 15.85
CA GLY A 179 8.25 5.16 15.30
C GLY A 179 9.70 5.32 14.86
N LEU A 180 10.15 6.58 14.79
CA LEU A 180 11.49 6.95 14.29
C LEU A 180 12.55 7.12 15.39
N GLY A 181 12.23 6.83 16.63
CA GLY A 181 13.03 7.14 17.80
C GLY A 181 12.54 8.40 18.51
N HIS A 182 12.90 8.53 19.79
CA HIS A 182 12.47 9.64 20.65
C HIS A 182 10.94 9.88 20.69
N GLY A 183 10.12 8.87 20.31
CA GLY A 183 8.66 8.98 20.26
C GLY A 183 8.11 9.71 19.02
N GLU A 184 8.93 9.95 18.00
CA GLU A 184 8.48 10.58 16.76
C GLU A 184 7.62 9.63 15.92
N VAL A 185 6.44 10.08 15.56
CA VAL A 185 5.54 9.34 14.65
C VAL A 185 6.03 9.51 13.21
N PRO A 186 6.16 8.42 12.43
CA PRO A 186 6.56 8.52 11.03
C PRO A 186 5.49 9.24 10.20
N VAL A 187 5.92 10.13 9.32
CA VAL A 187 5.04 10.83 8.37
C VAL A 187 4.81 9.98 7.12
N PHE A 188 5.81 9.21 6.71
CA PHE A 188 5.79 8.35 5.53
C PHE A 188 6.21 6.91 5.85
N PRO A 189 5.70 5.95 5.08
CA PRO A 189 4.66 6.08 4.07
C PRO A 189 3.30 6.35 4.70
N ILE A 190 2.42 7.07 4.01
CA ILE A 190 1.00 7.11 4.36
C ILE A 190 0.46 5.70 4.21
N GLN A 191 -0.14 5.15 5.26
CA GLN A 191 -0.59 3.77 5.30
C GLN A 191 -2.10 3.69 5.16
N ILE A 192 -2.56 2.77 4.33
CA ILE A 192 -3.98 2.52 4.06
C ILE A 192 -4.28 1.04 4.32
N PHE A 193 -5.03 0.77 5.36
CA PHE A 193 -5.54 -0.57 5.65
C PHE A 193 -6.84 -0.80 4.89
N LYS A 194 -6.89 -1.81 4.03
CA LYS A 194 -8.07 -2.19 3.27
C LYS A 194 -8.96 -3.11 4.08
N VAL A 195 -10.18 -2.66 4.33
CA VAL A 195 -11.19 -3.44 5.03
C VAL A 195 -12.08 -4.14 4.02
N LYS A 196 -12.18 -5.46 4.12
CA LYS A 196 -12.98 -6.31 3.23
C LYS A 196 -13.74 -7.35 4.02
N GLU A 197 -15.05 -7.43 3.80
CA GLU A 197 -15.89 -8.48 4.37
C GLU A 197 -15.40 -9.89 3.99
N GLY A 198 -15.33 -10.77 4.98
CA GLY A 198 -14.80 -12.13 4.84
C GLY A 198 -13.27 -12.23 4.85
N VAL A 199 -12.53 -11.12 4.78
CA VAL A 199 -11.06 -11.09 4.86
C VAL A 199 -10.57 -10.45 6.15
N SER A 200 -10.94 -9.21 6.39
CA SER A 200 -10.52 -8.46 7.59
C SER A 200 -11.69 -8.01 8.46
N TRP A 201 -12.94 -8.23 8.03
CA TRP A 201 -14.13 -7.86 8.77
C TRP A 201 -15.25 -8.87 8.58
N SER A 202 -15.99 -9.16 9.65
CA SER A 202 -17.31 -9.78 9.62
C SER A 202 -18.13 -9.28 10.80
N GLU A 203 -19.45 -9.29 10.67
CA GLU A 203 -20.37 -8.90 11.75
C GLU A 203 -20.26 -9.84 12.94
N GLU A 204 -20.06 -11.14 12.69
CA GLU A 204 -19.92 -12.16 13.73
C GLU A 204 -18.66 -11.93 14.60
N ASP A 205 -17.51 -11.69 13.97
CA ASP A 205 -16.26 -11.45 14.68
C ASP A 205 -16.29 -10.10 15.40
N TYR A 206 -16.94 -9.08 14.79
CA TYR A 206 -17.18 -7.81 15.44
C TYR A 206 -18.02 -7.98 16.71
N ALA A 207 -19.14 -8.71 16.66
CA ALA A 207 -19.98 -8.97 17.82
C ALA A 207 -19.21 -9.76 18.92
N ALA A 208 -18.34 -10.70 18.52
CA ALA A 208 -17.48 -11.42 19.46
C ALA A 208 -16.46 -10.49 20.13
N ALA A 209 -15.84 -9.60 19.37
CA ALA A 209 -14.87 -8.63 19.90
C ALA A 209 -15.52 -7.60 20.82
N VAL A 210 -16.71 -7.12 20.51
CA VAL A 210 -17.44 -6.15 21.36
C VAL A 210 -17.90 -6.81 22.66
N LYS A 211 -18.27 -8.10 22.63
CA LYS A 211 -18.72 -8.84 23.82
C LYS A 211 -17.61 -8.99 24.85
N ASP A 212 -16.36 -9.14 24.43
CA ASP A 212 -15.21 -9.29 25.33
C ASP A 212 -14.01 -8.53 24.74
N PHE A 213 -14.11 -7.20 24.81
CA PHE A 213 -13.16 -6.29 24.16
C PHE A 213 -11.73 -6.45 24.69
N ASP A 214 -11.56 -6.68 25.99
CA ASP A 214 -10.23 -6.84 26.60
C ASP A 214 -9.55 -8.11 26.08
N LYS A 215 -10.28 -9.22 25.96
CA LYS A 215 -9.73 -10.44 25.35
C LYS A 215 -9.46 -10.29 23.86
N ALA A 216 -10.28 -9.54 23.15
CA ALA A 216 -10.02 -9.25 21.74
C ALA A 216 -8.70 -8.48 21.57
N LEU A 217 -8.46 -7.45 22.40
CA LEU A 217 -7.21 -6.69 22.41
C LEU A 217 -6.00 -7.52 22.88
N ALA A 218 -6.21 -8.46 23.79
CA ALA A 218 -5.16 -9.38 24.27
C ALA A 218 -4.83 -10.49 23.25
N GLY A 219 -5.59 -10.62 22.15
CA GLY A 219 -5.42 -11.69 21.17
C GLY A 219 -5.89 -13.07 21.65
N GLU A 220 -6.72 -13.11 22.69
CA GLU A 220 -7.24 -14.36 23.29
C GLU A 220 -8.46 -14.92 22.56
N ILE A 221 -9.07 -14.12 21.65
CA ILE A 221 -10.19 -14.56 20.82
C ILE A 221 -9.66 -15.06 19.48
N LYS A 222 -10.05 -16.28 19.11
CA LYS A 222 -9.81 -16.82 17.78
C LYS A 222 -10.96 -16.40 16.86
N PHE A 223 -10.69 -15.48 15.97
CA PHE A 223 -11.65 -15.02 14.96
C PHE A 223 -11.77 -16.00 13.80
N LYS A 224 -12.93 -16.00 13.14
CA LYS A 224 -13.19 -16.78 11.92
C LYS A 224 -12.62 -16.11 10.68
N THR A 225 -12.72 -14.78 10.64
CA THR A 225 -12.20 -13.94 9.56
C THR A 225 -10.68 -13.86 9.64
N PRO A 226 -9.95 -14.19 8.57
CA PRO A 226 -8.49 -14.37 8.60
C PRO A 226 -7.70 -13.20 9.18
N ASN A 227 -8.06 -11.96 8.83
CA ASN A 227 -7.33 -10.74 9.19
C ASN A 227 -8.09 -9.83 10.16
N PHE A 228 -9.08 -10.35 10.89
CA PHE A 228 -9.82 -9.53 11.85
C PHE A 228 -8.94 -9.09 13.04
N ASP A 229 -8.06 -9.95 13.51
CA ASP A 229 -7.04 -9.62 14.50
C ASP A 229 -6.12 -8.48 14.03
N LEU A 230 -5.72 -8.51 12.76
CA LEU A 230 -4.91 -7.44 12.15
C LEU A 230 -5.68 -6.13 11.99
N LEU A 231 -7.00 -6.18 11.78
CA LEU A 231 -7.84 -4.99 11.82
C LEU A 231 -7.84 -4.36 13.22
N ILE A 232 -7.94 -5.16 14.28
CA ILE A 232 -7.83 -4.68 15.66
C ILE A 232 -6.47 -4.02 15.90
N GLU A 233 -5.38 -4.68 15.48
CA GLU A 233 -4.03 -4.11 15.56
C GLU A 233 -3.91 -2.81 14.77
N ALA A 234 -4.49 -2.72 13.57
CA ALA A 234 -4.52 -1.50 12.75
C ALA A 234 -5.28 -0.36 13.45
N CYS A 235 -6.43 -0.64 14.06
CA CYS A 235 -7.18 0.34 14.84
C CYS A 235 -6.37 0.85 16.04
N ARG A 236 -5.70 -0.06 16.76
CA ARG A 236 -4.79 0.30 17.86
C ARG A 236 -3.64 1.17 17.37
N THR A 237 -3.01 0.82 16.26
CA THR A 237 -1.91 1.59 15.67
C THR A 237 -2.37 2.99 15.29
N THR A 238 -3.53 3.12 14.64
CA THR A 238 -4.11 4.43 14.29
C THR A 238 -4.37 5.31 15.51
N SER A 239 -4.78 4.74 16.63
CA SER A 239 -5.04 5.51 17.85
C SER A 239 -3.79 6.16 18.45
N VAL A 240 -2.60 5.62 18.14
CA VAL A 240 -1.30 6.11 18.66
C VAL A 240 -0.52 6.88 17.60
N ALA A 241 -0.47 6.37 16.36
CA ALA A 241 0.45 6.85 15.31
C ALA A 241 -0.23 7.58 14.15
N LEU A 242 -1.55 7.86 14.19
CA LEU A 242 -2.36 8.47 13.14
C LEU A 242 -2.48 7.64 11.85
N PHE A 243 -1.79 6.53 11.73
CA PHE A 243 -1.84 5.56 10.64
C PHE A 243 -2.10 4.15 11.20
N PRO A 244 -2.69 3.26 10.36
CA PRO A 244 -3.19 3.47 9.00
C PRO A 244 -4.53 4.22 8.93
N ASN A 245 -4.83 4.84 7.77
CA ASN A 245 -6.18 5.17 7.36
C ASN A 245 -6.90 3.91 6.84
N PHE A 246 -8.23 3.92 6.76
CA PHE A 246 -9.01 2.75 6.35
C PHE A 246 -9.70 2.97 5.00
N MET A 247 -9.64 1.95 4.13
CA MET A 247 -10.34 1.88 2.85
C MET A 247 -11.34 0.73 2.85
N PHE A 248 -12.61 1.05 2.73
CA PHE A 248 -13.69 0.06 2.72
C PHE A 248 -13.94 -0.46 1.29
N LEU A 249 -13.54 -1.70 1.02
CA LEU A 249 -13.66 -2.30 -0.32
C LEU A 249 -15.10 -2.67 -0.67
N ASP A 250 -15.97 -2.84 0.32
CA ASP A 250 -17.36 -3.20 0.13
C ASP A 250 -18.29 -2.01 -0.12
N ALA A 251 -17.78 -0.78 -0.03
CA ALA A 251 -18.52 0.40 -0.47
C ALA A 251 -18.93 0.23 -1.95
N PRO A 252 -20.18 0.57 -2.34
CA PRO A 252 -20.69 0.29 -3.69
C PRO A 252 -19.78 0.76 -4.83
N PHE A 253 -19.14 1.93 -4.66
CA PHE A 253 -18.22 2.50 -5.65
C PHE A 253 -16.82 1.87 -5.63
N ASN A 254 -16.46 1.05 -4.63
CA ASN A 254 -15.18 0.37 -4.51
C ASN A 254 -15.23 -1.10 -4.93
N ARG A 255 -16.42 -1.65 -5.12
CA ARG A 255 -16.60 -3.05 -5.54
C ARG A 255 -16.10 -3.28 -6.96
N HIS A 256 -15.53 -4.47 -7.16
CA HIS A 256 -15.16 -4.97 -8.47
C HIS A 256 -15.85 -6.31 -8.72
N GLU A 257 -16.47 -6.47 -9.87
CA GLU A 257 -17.24 -7.66 -10.24
C GLU A 257 -16.42 -8.93 -10.34
N LYS A 258 -15.13 -8.81 -10.66
CA LYS A 258 -14.18 -9.93 -10.78
C LYS A 258 -13.52 -10.33 -9.46
N TRP A 259 -13.67 -9.53 -8.41
CA TRP A 259 -13.03 -9.84 -7.14
C TRP A 259 -13.61 -11.13 -6.53
N ARG A 260 -12.75 -12.10 -6.21
CA ARG A 260 -13.10 -13.35 -5.53
C ARG A 260 -12.07 -13.64 -4.45
N ILE A 261 -12.52 -14.19 -3.33
CA ILE A 261 -11.66 -14.46 -2.17
C ILE A 261 -10.63 -15.57 -2.47
N ASP A 262 -10.97 -16.51 -3.30
CA ASP A 262 -10.15 -17.65 -3.71
C ASP A 262 -9.20 -17.35 -4.90
N ASP A 263 -9.32 -16.17 -5.52
CA ASP A 263 -8.40 -15.75 -6.56
C ASP A 263 -7.07 -15.27 -5.94
N PRO A 264 -5.93 -15.92 -6.23
CA PRO A 264 -4.64 -15.49 -5.71
C PRO A 264 -4.22 -14.09 -6.20
N ASP A 265 -4.75 -13.66 -7.33
CA ASP A 265 -4.50 -12.34 -7.92
C ASP A 265 -5.60 -11.31 -7.61
N ARG A 266 -6.51 -11.58 -6.65
CA ARG A 266 -7.65 -10.72 -6.29
C ARG A 266 -7.27 -9.28 -5.98
N PHE A 267 -6.06 -9.05 -5.48
CA PHE A 267 -5.55 -7.72 -5.17
C PHE A 267 -5.49 -6.79 -6.39
N ARG A 268 -5.48 -7.34 -7.62
CA ARG A 268 -5.57 -6.56 -8.88
C ARG A 268 -6.92 -5.90 -9.07
N TYR A 269 -7.94 -6.41 -8.43
CA TYR A 269 -9.33 -5.95 -8.50
C TYR A 269 -9.71 -5.10 -7.28
N GLU A 270 -8.73 -4.59 -6.55
CA GLU A 270 -8.92 -3.75 -5.39
C GLU A 270 -8.58 -2.30 -5.70
N VAL A 271 -9.43 -1.41 -5.18
CA VAL A 271 -9.14 0.01 -5.17
C VAL A 271 -7.90 0.29 -4.31
N ALA A 272 -7.16 1.32 -4.66
CA ALA A 272 -6.08 1.85 -3.85
C ALA A 272 -6.14 3.37 -3.79
N THR A 273 -5.51 3.94 -2.78
CA THR A 273 -5.26 5.38 -2.72
C THR A 273 -3.79 5.68 -2.98
N MET A 274 -3.56 6.80 -3.60
CA MET A 274 -2.27 7.47 -3.63
C MET A 274 -2.34 8.65 -2.66
N GLY A 275 -1.36 8.73 -1.74
CA GLY A 275 -1.51 9.58 -0.57
C GLY A 275 -2.68 9.11 0.31
N CYS A 276 -3.28 10.02 1.06
CA CYS A 276 -4.35 9.68 2.00
C CYS A 276 -5.75 9.61 1.38
N ARG A 277 -5.99 10.21 0.19
CA ARG A 277 -7.36 10.42 -0.33
C ARG A 277 -7.50 10.31 -1.84
N THR A 278 -6.43 10.31 -2.62
CA THR A 278 -6.54 10.20 -4.08
C THR A 278 -6.85 8.76 -4.46
N ARG A 279 -8.13 8.49 -4.67
CA ARG A 279 -8.62 7.17 -5.06
C ARG A 279 -8.24 6.87 -6.51
N VAL A 280 -7.69 5.71 -6.76
CA VAL A 280 -7.31 5.22 -8.09
C VAL A 280 -7.97 3.87 -8.34
N PHE A 281 -8.87 3.82 -9.30
CA PHE A 281 -9.60 2.60 -9.63
C PHE A 281 -10.19 2.61 -11.04
N GLU A 282 -11.13 3.50 -11.36
CA GLU A 282 -11.75 3.61 -12.67
C GLU A 282 -10.71 3.95 -13.74
N ASN A 283 -10.88 3.39 -14.93
CA ASN A 283 -10.01 3.61 -16.08
C ASN A 283 -10.83 3.72 -17.36
N LEU A 284 -10.86 4.90 -17.96
CA LEU A 284 -11.58 5.14 -19.23
C LEU A 284 -10.95 4.41 -20.42
N HIS A 285 -9.69 4.02 -20.31
CA HIS A 285 -8.90 3.44 -21.40
C HIS A 285 -8.46 1.99 -21.14
N GLY A 286 -9.05 1.33 -20.16
CA GLY A 286 -8.67 -0.02 -19.80
C GLY A 286 -9.48 -0.60 -18.66
N GLU A 287 -9.00 -1.70 -18.10
CA GLU A 287 -9.66 -2.38 -17.00
C GLU A 287 -9.67 -1.50 -15.74
N LYS A 288 -10.76 -1.56 -14.99
CA LYS A 288 -10.89 -0.97 -13.67
C LYS A 288 -9.88 -1.62 -12.73
N SER A 289 -8.86 -0.87 -12.34
CA SER A 289 -7.75 -1.39 -11.52
C SER A 289 -6.93 -0.25 -10.92
N SER A 290 -6.25 -0.53 -9.82
CA SER A 290 -5.24 0.38 -9.24
C SER A 290 -3.81 0.15 -9.77
N TRP A 291 -3.63 -0.86 -10.63
CA TRP A 291 -2.32 -1.28 -11.15
C TRP A 291 -1.84 -0.47 -12.36
N GLY A 292 -0.53 -0.19 -12.39
CA GLY A 292 0.11 0.51 -13.50
C GLY A 292 -0.50 1.88 -13.77
N ARG A 293 -1.06 2.46 -12.72
CA ARG A 293 -1.76 3.74 -12.74
C ARG A 293 -0.93 4.80 -12.04
N GLY A 294 -1.25 6.05 -12.29
CA GLY A 294 -0.63 7.16 -11.60
C GLY A 294 -1.53 8.39 -11.61
N ASN A 295 -1.19 9.37 -10.78
CA ASN A 295 -1.80 10.67 -10.80
C ASN A 295 -0.95 11.63 -11.64
N LEU A 296 -1.48 12.10 -12.75
CA LEU A 296 -0.79 12.97 -13.67
C LEU A 296 -0.72 14.41 -13.18
N SER A 297 -1.85 14.89 -12.70
CA SER A 297 -1.98 16.26 -12.20
C SER A 297 -3.22 16.38 -11.34
N PHE A 298 -3.19 17.31 -10.40
CA PHE A 298 -4.38 17.69 -9.65
C PHE A 298 -4.38 19.20 -9.41
N THR A 299 -5.56 19.73 -9.10
CA THR A 299 -5.74 21.11 -8.66
C THR A 299 -6.83 21.17 -7.62
N SER A 300 -6.78 22.16 -6.73
CA SER A 300 -7.73 22.28 -5.61
C SER A 300 -8.44 23.64 -5.63
N MET A 301 -9.76 23.59 -5.43
CA MET A 301 -10.62 24.75 -5.37
C MET A 301 -10.64 25.31 -3.94
N ASN A 302 -10.52 26.61 -3.80
CA ASN A 302 -10.67 27.32 -2.53
C ASN A 302 -12.14 27.71 -2.32
N LEU A 303 -12.92 26.80 -1.71
CA LEU A 303 -14.35 27.03 -1.47
C LEU A 303 -14.64 28.22 -0.55
N PRO A 304 -13.90 28.48 0.55
CA PRO A 304 -14.12 29.67 1.38
C PRO A 304 -14.04 30.96 0.60
N ARG A 305 -13.06 31.09 -0.31
CA ARG A 305 -12.96 32.29 -1.15
C ARG A 305 -14.19 32.48 -2.01
N LEU A 306 -14.63 31.42 -2.70
CA LEU A 306 -15.84 31.49 -3.53
C LEU A 306 -17.10 31.83 -2.73
N ALA A 307 -17.20 31.30 -1.51
CA ALA A 307 -18.31 31.59 -0.62
C ALA A 307 -18.34 33.07 -0.13
N ILE A 308 -17.15 33.58 0.24
CA ILE A 308 -17.01 34.99 0.67
C ILE A 308 -17.31 35.94 -0.50
N GLU A 309 -16.81 35.65 -1.70
CA GLU A 309 -17.05 36.43 -2.91
C GLU A 309 -18.57 36.42 -3.27
N ALA A 310 -19.21 35.23 -3.18
CA ALA A 310 -20.64 35.09 -3.41
C ALA A 310 -21.49 35.88 -2.38
N MET A 311 -21.09 35.85 -1.11
CA MET A 311 -21.80 36.66 -0.07
C MET A 311 -21.69 38.17 -0.31
N ARG A 312 -20.52 38.63 -0.77
CA ARG A 312 -20.29 40.04 -1.11
C ARG A 312 -21.14 40.44 -2.32
N GLU A 313 -21.09 39.66 -3.39
CA GLU A 313 -21.88 39.90 -4.62
C GLU A 313 -23.37 39.93 -4.34
N ALA A 314 -23.88 38.97 -3.58
CA ALA A 314 -25.28 38.94 -3.16
C ALA A 314 -25.69 40.18 -2.31
N GLY A 315 -24.78 40.63 -1.43
CA GLY A 315 -24.98 41.86 -0.65
C GLY A 315 -25.06 43.12 -1.53
N ASP A 316 -24.21 43.21 -2.54
CA ASP A 316 -24.19 44.29 -3.50
C ASP A 316 -25.46 44.29 -4.40
N MET A 317 -25.95 43.09 -4.77
CA MET A 317 -27.18 42.93 -5.57
C MET A 317 -28.47 43.23 -4.78
N ILE A 318 -28.46 43.00 -3.46
CA ILE A 318 -29.62 43.15 -2.58
C ILE A 318 -29.25 44.06 -1.39
N PRO A 319 -28.93 45.36 -1.61
CA PRO A 319 -28.37 46.20 -0.56
C PRO A 319 -29.34 46.41 0.62
N ASP A 320 -30.66 46.39 0.36
CA ASP A 320 -31.72 46.50 1.39
C ASP A 320 -32.25 45.12 1.84
N GLY A 321 -31.59 44.03 1.41
CA GLY A 321 -31.99 42.67 1.72
C GLY A 321 -31.69 42.28 3.18
N ASN A 322 -32.61 41.50 3.76
CA ASN A 322 -32.31 40.89 5.05
C ASN A 322 -31.30 39.75 4.87
N LYS A 323 -30.65 39.34 5.96
CA LYS A 323 -29.63 38.28 5.93
C LYS A 323 -30.10 36.99 5.25
N HIS A 324 -31.37 36.62 5.37
CA HIS A 324 -31.92 35.42 4.75
C HIS A 324 -31.96 35.52 3.22
N ALA A 325 -32.43 36.66 2.70
CA ALA A 325 -32.47 36.91 1.25
C ALA A 325 -31.06 36.94 0.65
N ILE A 326 -30.11 37.64 1.29
CA ILE A 326 -28.71 37.70 0.87
C ILE A 326 -28.08 36.28 0.85
N ARG A 327 -28.28 35.48 1.90
CA ARG A 327 -27.76 34.12 1.97
C ARG A 327 -28.37 33.20 0.92
N LYS A 328 -29.63 33.34 0.61
CA LYS A 328 -30.31 32.59 -0.45
C LYS A 328 -29.69 32.87 -1.81
N GLU A 329 -29.48 34.13 -2.16
CA GLU A 329 -28.85 34.56 -3.40
C GLU A 329 -27.37 34.12 -3.44
N ALA A 330 -26.63 34.34 -2.37
CA ALA A 330 -25.24 33.92 -2.25
C ALA A 330 -25.05 32.42 -2.48
N ARG A 331 -25.98 31.58 -2.06
CA ARG A 331 -25.94 30.14 -2.32
C ARG A 331 -26.02 29.83 -3.81
N GLU A 332 -26.89 30.48 -4.55
CA GLU A 332 -27.03 30.26 -5.99
C GLU A 332 -25.75 30.75 -6.74
N ILE A 333 -25.26 31.95 -6.38
CA ILE A 333 -23.99 32.49 -6.91
C ILE A 333 -22.80 31.54 -6.59
N PHE A 334 -22.74 31.04 -5.36
CA PHE A 334 -21.69 30.11 -4.94
C PHE A 334 -21.69 28.81 -5.74
N LEU A 335 -22.87 28.19 -5.89
CA LEU A 335 -23.02 26.96 -6.66
C LEU A 335 -22.64 27.15 -8.13
N GLU A 336 -23.04 28.27 -8.73
CA GLU A 336 -22.66 28.60 -10.10
C GLU A 336 -21.15 28.87 -10.22
N SER A 337 -20.53 29.56 -9.26
CA SER A 337 -19.10 29.80 -9.21
C SER A 337 -18.31 28.50 -9.04
N VAL A 338 -18.79 27.55 -8.24
CA VAL A 338 -18.22 26.21 -8.11
C VAL A 338 -18.25 25.47 -9.46
N ARG A 339 -19.39 25.48 -10.17
CA ARG A 339 -19.51 24.84 -11.49
C ARG A 339 -18.55 25.44 -12.51
N LYS A 340 -18.51 26.77 -12.63
CA LYS A 340 -17.60 27.48 -13.56
C LYS A 340 -16.14 27.16 -13.24
N THR A 341 -15.76 27.22 -11.97
CA THR A 341 -14.40 26.93 -11.53
C THR A 341 -14.04 25.47 -11.80
N ALA A 342 -14.94 24.51 -11.52
CA ALA A 342 -14.70 23.09 -11.79
C ALA A 342 -14.51 22.82 -13.30
N THR A 343 -15.29 23.45 -14.17
CA THR A 343 -15.15 23.35 -15.63
C THR A 343 -13.79 23.87 -16.07
N MET A 344 -13.41 25.07 -15.64
CA MET A 344 -12.09 25.66 -15.94
C MET A 344 -10.94 24.78 -15.46
N MET A 345 -11.07 24.21 -14.25
CA MET A 345 -10.06 23.28 -13.69
C MET A 345 -9.93 22.01 -14.54
N ALA A 346 -11.05 21.46 -15.01
CA ALA A 346 -11.05 20.28 -15.89
C ALA A 346 -10.35 20.56 -17.22
N GLU A 347 -10.64 21.70 -17.83
CA GLU A 347 -9.99 22.16 -19.08
C GLU A 347 -8.48 22.32 -18.88
N GLN A 348 -8.04 23.02 -17.85
CA GLN A 348 -6.62 23.18 -17.53
C GLN A 348 -5.90 21.86 -17.26
N LEU A 349 -6.54 20.92 -16.55
CA LEU A 349 -5.95 19.60 -16.31
C LEU A 349 -5.82 18.81 -17.62
N TYR A 350 -6.78 18.93 -18.53
CA TYR A 350 -6.72 18.31 -19.84
C TYR A 350 -5.61 18.90 -20.71
N GLU A 351 -5.43 20.22 -20.71
CA GLU A 351 -4.32 20.89 -21.40
C GLU A 351 -2.96 20.41 -20.86
N ARG A 352 -2.82 20.28 -19.54
CA ARG A 352 -1.60 19.71 -18.91
C ARG A 352 -1.36 18.28 -19.36
N TYR A 353 -2.40 17.46 -19.43
CA TYR A 353 -2.31 16.10 -19.96
C TYR A 353 -1.83 16.10 -21.43
N CYS A 354 -2.40 16.94 -22.27
CA CYS A 354 -2.00 17.09 -23.68
C CYS A 354 -0.53 17.48 -23.81
N PHE A 355 -0.04 18.34 -22.93
CA PHE A 355 1.38 18.70 -22.88
C PHE A 355 2.25 17.55 -22.37
N GLN A 356 1.88 16.90 -21.27
CA GLN A 356 2.65 15.81 -20.66
C GLN A 356 2.82 14.62 -21.60
N ARG A 357 1.81 14.29 -22.39
CA ARG A 357 1.84 13.14 -23.30
C ARG A 357 2.86 13.27 -24.44
N THR A 358 3.31 14.47 -24.76
CA THR A 358 4.35 14.73 -25.78
C THR A 358 5.78 14.54 -25.27
N ALA A 359 5.94 14.29 -23.96
CA ALA A 359 7.24 14.00 -23.38
C ALA A 359 7.81 12.68 -23.93
N LEU A 360 9.13 12.58 -24.03
CA LEU A 360 9.80 11.42 -24.59
C LEU A 360 10.15 10.40 -23.49
N ALA A 361 10.06 9.11 -23.80
CA ALA A 361 10.34 8.02 -22.87
C ALA A 361 11.74 8.12 -22.23
N ARG A 362 12.74 8.66 -22.95
CA ARG A 362 14.11 8.90 -22.43
C ARG A 362 14.17 9.91 -21.28
N GLN A 363 13.14 10.70 -21.07
CA GLN A 363 13.06 11.66 -19.96
C GLN A 363 12.67 10.96 -18.64
N PHE A 364 12.14 9.74 -18.73
CA PHE A 364 11.70 8.91 -17.61
C PHE A 364 12.36 7.51 -17.69
N PRO A 365 13.69 7.42 -17.66
CA PRO A 365 14.39 6.19 -18.00
C PRO A 365 14.10 5.05 -17.01
N PHE A 366 13.93 5.34 -15.73
CA PHE A 366 13.63 4.32 -14.71
C PHE A 366 12.16 3.85 -14.81
N MET A 367 11.22 4.79 -14.84
CA MET A 367 9.80 4.48 -14.89
C MET A 367 9.42 3.69 -16.13
N MET A 368 9.94 4.07 -17.29
CA MET A 368 9.63 3.42 -18.56
C MET A 368 10.35 2.08 -18.69
N SER A 369 11.67 2.01 -18.41
CA SER A 369 12.45 0.78 -18.60
C SER A 369 12.07 -0.36 -17.61
N ASN A 370 11.48 -0.03 -16.47
CA ASN A 370 11.04 -1.01 -15.48
C ASN A 370 9.52 -1.23 -15.48
N ASP A 371 8.82 -0.71 -16.48
CA ASP A 371 7.35 -0.84 -16.63
C ASP A 371 6.57 -0.38 -15.40
N VAL A 372 7.07 0.62 -14.68
CA VAL A 372 6.40 1.20 -13.50
C VAL A 372 5.06 1.80 -13.93
N TRP A 373 5.03 2.47 -15.08
CA TRP A 373 3.81 2.76 -15.81
C TRP A 373 3.54 1.65 -16.82
N LYS A 374 2.41 1.01 -16.71
CA LYS A 374 2.02 -0.14 -17.53
C LYS A 374 2.17 0.17 -19.04
N GLY A 375 3.02 -0.59 -19.72
CA GLY A 375 3.31 -0.44 -21.13
C GLY A 375 4.54 0.44 -21.43
N GLY A 376 5.13 1.08 -20.43
CA GLY A 376 6.33 1.92 -20.59
C GLY A 376 7.54 1.16 -21.11
N GLY A 377 7.72 -0.09 -20.69
CA GLY A 377 8.82 -0.95 -21.11
C GLY A 377 8.84 -1.29 -22.61
N ARG A 378 7.75 -1.01 -23.33
CA ARG A 378 7.66 -1.21 -24.79
C ARG A 378 8.14 -0.01 -25.59
N LEU A 379 8.23 1.18 -24.97
CA LEU A 379 8.59 2.41 -25.62
C LEU A 379 10.09 2.47 -25.93
N GLN A 380 10.42 2.99 -27.13
CA GLN A 380 11.77 3.35 -27.47
C GLN A 380 12.12 4.72 -26.85
N PRO A 381 13.39 5.05 -26.66
CA PRO A 381 13.79 6.30 -25.99
C PRO A 381 13.22 7.60 -26.58
N ASN A 382 12.94 7.61 -27.87
CA ASN A 382 12.41 8.80 -28.59
C ASN A 382 10.89 8.71 -28.83
N ASP A 383 10.21 7.69 -28.32
CA ASP A 383 8.75 7.61 -28.42
C ASP A 383 8.11 8.55 -27.39
N GLU A 384 6.98 9.13 -27.75
CA GLU A 384 6.15 9.91 -26.84
C GLU A 384 5.48 8.97 -25.81
N VAL A 385 5.37 9.44 -24.55
CA VAL A 385 4.76 8.65 -23.46
C VAL A 385 3.22 8.67 -23.48
N GLY A 386 2.61 9.30 -24.47
CA GLY A 386 1.17 9.54 -24.52
C GLY A 386 0.29 8.33 -24.29
N ASP A 387 0.63 7.21 -24.91
CA ASP A 387 -0.16 5.97 -24.79
C ASP A 387 -0.05 5.31 -23.40
N VAL A 388 1.04 5.55 -22.67
CA VAL A 388 1.22 5.07 -21.32
C VAL A 388 0.45 5.97 -20.35
N LEU A 389 0.54 7.29 -20.51
CA LEU A 389 -0.09 8.26 -19.62
C LEU A 389 -1.64 8.26 -19.68
N LYS A 390 -2.25 7.75 -20.76
CA LYS A 390 -3.73 7.70 -20.87
C LYS A 390 -4.42 6.93 -19.73
N HIS A 391 -3.70 6.08 -19.03
CA HIS A 391 -4.21 5.34 -17.87
C HIS A 391 -4.07 6.13 -16.55
N GLY A 392 -3.50 7.32 -16.58
CA GLY A 392 -3.36 8.18 -15.40
C GLY A 392 -4.65 8.91 -15.03
N THR A 393 -4.67 9.47 -13.85
CA THR A 393 -5.81 10.24 -13.32
C THR A 393 -5.51 11.73 -13.34
N LEU A 394 -6.54 12.52 -13.60
CA LEU A 394 -6.57 13.97 -13.40
C LEU A 394 -7.53 14.24 -12.23
N GLY A 395 -7.04 14.90 -11.20
CA GLY A 395 -7.79 15.08 -9.96
C GLY A 395 -8.26 16.52 -9.77
N ILE A 396 -9.56 16.70 -9.49
CA ILE A 396 -10.13 17.98 -8.99
C ILE A 396 -10.42 17.78 -7.52
N GLY A 397 -9.77 18.58 -6.68
CA GLY A 397 -10.00 18.61 -5.24
C GLY A 397 -10.65 19.94 -4.79
N PHE A 398 -10.98 20.01 -3.53
CA PHE A 398 -11.42 21.24 -2.88
C PHE A 398 -10.95 21.28 -1.42
N ILE A 399 -10.84 22.47 -0.87
CA ILE A 399 -10.50 22.70 0.54
C ILE A 399 -11.53 23.64 1.17
N GLY A 400 -11.68 23.55 2.51
CA GLY A 400 -12.42 24.49 3.32
C GLY A 400 -13.93 24.42 3.19
N GLY A 401 -14.51 23.24 2.92
CA GLY A 401 -15.98 23.08 2.80
C GLY A 401 -16.74 23.57 4.03
N HIS A 402 -16.28 23.24 5.24
CA HIS A 402 -16.87 23.75 6.48
C HIS A 402 -16.86 25.29 6.52
N ASN A 403 -15.72 25.91 6.26
CA ASN A 403 -15.59 27.37 6.30
C ASN A 403 -16.46 28.05 5.23
N ALA A 404 -16.66 27.41 4.07
CA ALA A 404 -17.58 27.90 3.05
C ALA A 404 -19.04 27.87 3.56
N MET A 405 -19.42 26.80 4.26
CA MET A 405 -20.76 26.70 4.87
C MET A 405 -20.97 27.75 5.97
N VAL A 406 -19.94 27.95 6.82
CA VAL A 406 -19.98 29.02 7.82
C VAL A 406 -20.14 30.40 7.17
N ALA A 407 -19.43 30.67 6.08
CA ALA A 407 -19.56 31.94 5.36
C ALA A 407 -20.97 32.17 4.82
N ILE A 408 -21.63 31.16 4.23
CA ILE A 408 -22.94 31.26 3.61
C ILE A 408 -24.07 31.17 4.65
N TYR A 409 -23.99 30.22 5.59
CA TYR A 409 -25.08 29.94 6.53
C TYR A 409 -24.88 30.56 7.92
N GLY A 410 -23.65 30.93 8.26
CA GLY A 410 -23.27 31.43 9.60
C GLY A 410 -23.03 30.31 10.62
N GLU A 411 -23.24 29.06 10.20
CA GLU A 411 -23.05 27.85 11.02
C GLU A 411 -22.40 26.79 10.14
N GLY A 412 -21.54 25.95 10.71
CA GLY A 412 -20.85 24.87 10.02
C GLY A 412 -21.42 23.50 10.35
#